data_98957c802d27bc4c75d6f11b366e357f
#
_entry.id   98957c802d27bc4c75d6f11b366e357f
#
_cell.length_a   1.000
_cell.length_b   1.000
_cell.length_c   1.000
_cell.angle_alpha   90.00
_cell.angle_beta   90.00
_cell.angle_gamma   90.00
#
_symmetry.space_group_name_H-M   'P 1'
#
loop_
_entity.id
_entity.type
_entity.pdbx_description
1 polymer ?
#
loop_
_entity_poly.entity_id
_entity_poly.type
_entity_poly.pdbx_seq_one_letter_code
_entity_poly.pdbx_strand_id
1 'polypeptide(L)'
;MVINLYAFSKKKNSTAQPTGTGTTLSSVQLKDETSLINPVIIINPATTGMPNPFVPGYFNYAYIASFSRYYFITDTRWINGLWELYLTVDVLASFKTGIGTLSEYVVRSASAYDGSISDTLYPTNTGLYRNKEYFSNRFDSNGVYVVGIINNSANAVDGAITYYMMTQYIEKD
;
A
#
# COMPACT_ATOMS: atom_id res chain seq x y z
N MET A 1 3.11 24.80 18.47
CA MET A 1 3.90 23.84 17.67
C MET A 1 3.80 24.16 16.19
N VAL A 2 4.56 23.46 15.33
CA VAL A 2 4.53 23.64 13.87
C VAL A 2 3.89 22.41 13.23
N ILE A 3 2.97 22.65 12.29
CA ILE A 3 2.32 21.63 11.47
C ILE A 3 2.43 22.02 9.99
N ASN A 4 2.66 21.03 9.15
CA ASN A 4 2.61 21.18 7.70
C ASN A 4 1.35 20.50 7.18
N LEU A 5 0.50 21.24 6.47
CA LEU A 5 -0.74 20.74 5.88
C LEU A 5 -0.57 20.49 4.39
N TYR A 6 -1.15 19.41 3.90
CA TYR A 6 -1.04 18.99 2.50
C TYR A 6 -2.40 18.62 1.92
N ALA A 7 -2.58 18.90 0.64
CA ALA A 7 -3.58 18.24 -0.20
C ALA A 7 -2.91 17.02 -0.82
N PHE A 8 -3.08 15.84 -0.23
CA PHE A 8 -2.35 14.64 -0.62
C PHE A 8 -3.26 13.43 -0.71
N SER A 9 -3.43 12.91 -1.92
CA SER A 9 -4.22 11.71 -2.16
C SER A 9 -3.33 10.47 -2.14
N LYS A 10 -3.59 9.56 -1.21
CA LYS A 10 -2.90 8.26 -1.15
C LYS A 10 -3.83 7.15 -0.69
N LYS A 11 -3.49 5.94 -1.06
CA LYS A 11 -4.14 4.74 -0.53
C LYS A 11 -3.69 4.50 0.92
N LYS A 12 -4.60 4.07 1.80
CA LYS A 12 -4.29 3.81 3.23
C LYS A 12 -3.20 2.76 3.43
N ASN A 13 -3.05 1.82 2.51
CA ASN A 13 -2.04 0.77 2.54
C ASN A 13 -0.72 1.14 1.83
N SER A 14 -0.45 2.41 1.60
CA SER A 14 0.77 2.91 0.96
C SER A 14 1.69 3.57 1.98
N THR A 15 3.00 3.44 1.79
CA THR A 15 4.03 4.17 2.54
C THR A 15 4.38 5.52 1.91
N ALA A 16 3.64 5.95 0.88
CA ALA A 16 3.89 7.22 0.20
C ALA A 16 3.80 8.40 1.18
N GLN A 17 4.67 9.36 0.99
CA GLN A 17 4.72 10.62 1.73
C GLN A 17 4.48 11.78 0.75
N PRO A 18 3.89 12.90 1.19
CA PRO A 18 3.71 14.06 0.33
C PRO A 18 5.05 14.57 -0.17
N THR A 19 5.12 14.92 -1.44
CA THR A 19 6.27 15.57 -2.07
C THR A 19 6.00 17.06 -2.16
N GLY A 20 6.95 17.87 -1.71
CA GLY A 20 6.84 19.33 -1.74
C GLY A 20 6.62 19.97 -0.36
N THR A 21 6.64 21.28 -0.38
CA THR A 21 6.45 22.10 0.82
C THR A 21 4.96 22.32 1.03
N GLY A 22 4.35 21.61 1.95
CA GLY A 22 2.97 21.91 2.37
C GLY A 22 2.79 23.32 2.91
N THR A 23 1.59 23.67 3.27
CA THR A 23 1.31 24.94 4.00
C THR A 23 1.76 24.77 5.45
N THR A 24 2.78 25.51 5.83
CA THR A 24 3.32 25.49 7.19
C THR A 24 2.57 26.48 8.08
N LEU A 25 2.03 25.98 9.18
CA LEU A 25 1.41 26.77 10.21
C LEU A 25 2.26 26.72 11.49
N SER A 26 2.62 27.88 12.00
CA SER A 26 3.27 28.04 13.29
C SER A 26 2.24 28.41 14.38
N SER A 27 2.62 28.26 15.63
CA SER A 27 1.79 28.65 16.78
C SER A 27 0.47 27.86 16.91
N VAL A 28 0.47 26.61 16.42
CA VAL A 28 -0.65 25.70 16.57
C VAL A 28 -0.64 25.07 17.95
N GLN A 29 -1.81 24.88 18.56
CA GLN A 29 -1.98 24.29 19.88
C GLN A 29 -2.60 22.90 19.77
N LEU A 30 -2.22 22.02 20.70
CA LEU A 30 -2.93 20.76 20.90
C LEU A 30 -4.12 21.00 21.83
N LYS A 31 -5.20 20.31 21.57
CA LYS A 31 -6.30 20.23 22.54
C LYS A 31 -5.84 19.45 23.76
N ASP A 32 -6.28 19.87 24.93
CA ASP A 32 -5.99 19.18 26.18
C ASP A 32 -6.44 17.71 26.10
N GLU A 33 -5.68 16.84 26.76
CA GLU A 33 -5.93 15.40 26.81
C GLU A 33 -6.00 14.71 25.43
N THR A 34 -5.14 15.12 24.51
CA THR A 34 -5.11 14.53 23.17
C THR A 34 -4.15 13.33 23.09
N SER A 35 -4.52 12.33 22.32
CA SER A 35 -3.69 11.15 22.04
C SER A 35 -2.66 11.45 20.96
N LEU A 36 -1.45 10.87 21.08
CA LEU A 36 -0.43 10.94 20.04
C LEU A 36 -0.87 10.22 18.75
N ILE A 37 -1.73 9.23 18.87
CA ILE A 37 -2.26 8.45 17.73
C ILE A 37 -3.38 9.20 17.01
N ASN A 38 -4.24 9.85 17.79
CA ASN A 38 -5.37 10.63 17.29
C ASN A 38 -5.38 12.03 17.90
N PRO A 39 -4.39 12.88 17.57
CA PRO A 39 -4.33 14.22 18.16
C PRO A 39 -5.43 15.11 17.58
N VAL A 40 -5.91 16.01 18.42
CA VAL A 40 -6.78 17.12 18.03
C VAL A 40 -5.98 18.40 18.11
N ILE A 41 -5.98 19.16 17.03
CA ILE A 41 -5.21 20.39 16.90
C ILE A 41 -6.15 21.56 16.81
N ILE A 42 -5.83 22.62 17.57
CA ILE A 42 -6.54 23.88 17.55
C ILE A 42 -5.72 24.90 16.75
N ILE A 43 -6.36 25.49 15.76
CA ILE A 43 -5.78 26.52 14.90
C ILE A 43 -6.57 27.80 15.07
N ASN A 44 -5.86 28.86 15.47
CA ASN A 44 -6.42 30.22 15.46
C ASN A 44 -6.08 30.87 14.11
N PRO A 45 -7.06 31.12 13.23
CA PRO A 45 -6.81 31.69 11.92
C PRO A 45 -6.21 33.12 12.00
N ALA A 46 -6.50 33.87 13.04
CA ALA A 46 -5.96 35.22 13.23
C ALA A 46 -4.45 35.23 13.51
N THR A 47 -3.93 34.18 14.16
CA THR A 47 -2.50 34.11 14.54
C THR A 47 -1.66 33.26 13.60
N THR A 48 -2.27 32.34 12.87
CA THR A 48 -1.55 31.40 11.98
C THR A 48 -1.43 31.91 10.55
N GLY A 49 -2.11 33.00 10.18
CA GLY A 49 -2.14 33.50 8.81
C GLY A 49 -2.90 32.58 7.83
N MET A 50 -3.69 31.66 8.36
CA MET A 50 -4.47 30.77 7.55
C MET A 50 -5.58 31.54 6.80
N PRO A 51 -5.74 31.35 5.48
CA PRO A 51 -6.83 32.03 4.75
C PRO A 51 -8.18 31.65 5.34
N ASN A 52 -9.00 32.66 5.62
CA ASN A 52 -10.36 32.46 6.10
C ASN A 52 -11.34 32.72 4.93
N PRO A 53 -12.30 31.83 4.64
CA PRO A 53 -12.63 30.61 5.37
C PRO A 53 -11.73 29.43 5.00
N PHE A 54 -11.35 28.63 5.99
CA PHE A 54 -10.77 27.31 5.75
C PHE A 54 -11.81 26.45 5.02
N VAL A 55 -11.50 26.05 3.81
CA VAL A 55 -12.41 25.21 3.03
C VAL A 55 -12.22 23.76 3.49
N PRO A 56 -13.23 23.14 4.11
CA PRO A 56 -13.15 21.73 4.49
C PRO A 56 -12.80 20.88 3.27
N GLY A 57 -11.80 20.00 3.41
CA GLY A 57 -11.34 19.14 2.34
C GLY A 57 -10.22 19.71 1.47
N TYR A 58 -9.83 20.97 1.63
CA TYR A 58 -8.65 21.50 0.94
C TYR A 58 -7.37 20.82 1.43
N PHE A 59 -7.23 20.67 2.75
CA PHE A 59 -6.15 19.87 3.34
C PHE A 59 -6.74 18.58 3.91
N ASN A 60 -6.17 17.47 3.52
CA ASN A 60 -6.59 16.14 3.98
C ASN A 60 -5.46 15.37 4.68
N TYR A 61 -4.27 15.98 4.76
CA TYR A 61 -3.09 15.33 5.29
C TYR A 61 -2.19 16.31 6.02
N ALA A 62 -1.50 15.84 7.05
CA ALA A 62 -0.68 16.67 7.90
C ALA A 62 0.62 15.99 8.31
N TYR A 63 1.67 16.79 8.55
CA TYR A 63 2.90 16.36 9.20
C TYR A 63 3.16 17.21 10.41
N ILE A 64 3.37 16.58 11.57
CA ILE A 64 3.69 17.26 12.82
C ILE A 64 5.16 17.00 13.15
N ALA A 65 5.98 18.04 13.02
CA ALA A 65 7.42 17.93 13.21
C ALA A 65 7.80 17.50 14.64
N SER A 66 7.11 18.03 15.65
CA SER A 66 7.35 17.68 17.06
C SER A 66 7.13 16.20 17.39
N PHE A 67 6.28 15.53 16.61
CA PHE A 67 6.00 14.11 16.78
C PHE A 67 6.74 13.24 15.75
N SER A 68 7.33 13.88 14.73
CA SER A 68 7.95 13.20 13.57
C SER A 68 6.99 12.21 12.89
N ARG A 69 5.71 12.59 12.77
CA ARG A 69 4.66 11.71 12.27
C ARG A 69 3.75 12.38 11.26
N TYR A 70 3.25 11.55 10.35
CA TYR A 70 2.24 11.89 9.37
C TYR A 70 0.84 11.49 9.87
N TYR A 71 -0.16 12.27 9.46
CA TYR A 71 -1.54 12.10 9.90
C TYR A 71 -2.51 12.33 8.75
N PHE A 72 -3.59 11.56 8.74
CA PHE A 72 -4.78 11.88 7.96
C PHE A 72 -5.65 12.87 8.74
N ILE A 73 -6.17 13.88 8.07
CA ILE A 73 -7.20 14.75 8.64
C ILE A 73 -8.53 14.05 8.43
N THR A 74 -9.17 13.63 9.52
CA THR A 74 -10.41 12.87 9.48
C THR A 74 -11.64 13.73 9.62
N ASP A 75 -11.55 14.81 10.37
CA ASP A 75 -12.66 15.75 10.59
C ASP A 75 -12.12 17.15 10.85
N THR A 76 -12.93 18.16 10.55
CA THR A 76 -12.61 19.57 10.76
C THR A 76 -13.83 20.26 11.34
N ARG A 77 -13.68 20.90 12.48
CA ARG A 77 -14.77 21.60 13.15
C ARG A 77 -14.41 23.04 13.43
N TRP A 78 -15.42 23.90 13.39
CA TRP A 78 -15.30 25.30 13.77
C TRP A 78 -15.99 25.52 15.12
N ILE A 79 -15.23 25.92 16.11
CA ILE A 79 -15.74 26.13 17.49
C ILE A 79 -15.18 27.44 18.04
N ASN A 80 -16.08 28.36 18.41
CA ASN A 80 -15.71 29.63 19.06
C ASN A 80 -14.64 30.45 18.31
N GLY A 81 -14.71 30.49 16.98
CA GLY A 81 -13.72 31.24 16.20
C GLY A 81 -12.40 30.51 15.97
N LEU A 82 -12.30 29.25 16.36
CA LEU A 82 -11.12 28.40 16.22
C LEU A 82 -11.45 27.20 15.34
N TRP A 83 -10.46 26.71 14.59
CA TRP A 83 -10.55 25.43 13.87
C TRP A 83 -10.00 24.30 14.73
N GLU A 84 -10.76 23.23 14.88
CA GLU A 84 -10.30 21.96 15.43
C GLU A 84 -10.09 20.96 14.28
N LEU A 85 -8.87 20.46 14.14
CA LEU A 85 -8.53 19.39 13.21
C LEU A 85 -8.40 18.08 13.98
N TYR A 86 -9.19 17.10 13.63
CA TYR A 86 -9.11 15.74 14.14
C TYR A 86 -8.20 14.92 13.24
N LEU A 87 -7.16 14.37 13.82
CA LEU A 87 -6.11 13.68 13.08
C LEU A 87 -6.07 12.20 13.46
N THR A 88 -5.68 11.36 12.52
CA THR A 88 -5.37 9.94 12.76
C THR A 88 -4.01 9.63 12.18
N VAL A 89 -3.14 8.99 12.97
CA VAL A 89 -1.77 8.71 12.55
C VAL A 89 -1.72 7.83 11.30
N ASP A 90 -0.87 8.21 10.36
CA ASP A 90 -0.47 7.37 9.24
C ASP A 90 0.83 6.63 9.60
N VAL A 91 0.67 5.43 10.13
CA VAL A 91 1.79 4.60 10.58
C VAL A 91 2.72 4.24 9.44
N LEU A 92 2.16 3.89 8.26
CA LEU A 92 2.97 3.46 7.12
C LEU A 92 3.86 4.57 6.58
N ALA A 93 3.34 5.80 6.47
CA ALA A 93 4.16 6.94 6.06
C ALA A 93 5.13 7.38 7.14
N SER A 94 4.70 7.38 8.41
CA SER A 94 5.53 7.81 9.54
C SER A 94 6.76 6.93 9.74
N PHE A 95 6.62 5.63 9.51
CA PHE A 95 7.70 4.64 9.72
C PHE A 95 8.22 4.04 8.41
N LYS A 96 8.03 4.71 7.28
CA LYS A 96 8.42 4.26 5.95
C LYS A 96 9.83 3.67 5.88
N THR A 97 10.81 4.36 6.43
CA THR A 97 12.21 3.93 6.42
C THR A 97 12.41 2.65 7.23
N GLY A 98 11.85 2.60 8.45
CA GLY A 98 11.92 1.41 9.29
C GLY A 98 11.25 0.20 8.65
N ILE A 99 10.05 0.39 8.08
CA ILE A 99 9.32 -0.68 7.37
C ILE A 99 10.11 -1.16 6.16
N GLY A 100 10.71 -0.24 5.39
CA GLY A 100 11.44 -0.58 4.18
C GLY A 100 12.76 -1.33 4.43
N THR A 101 13.30 -1.28 5.64
CA THR A 101 14.52 -2.00 6.04
C THR A 101 14.24 -3.33 6.73
N LEU A 102 12.99 -3.60 7.11
CA LEU A 102 12.61 -4.87 7.72
C LEU A 102 12.57 -5.98 6.68
N SER A 103 13.10 -7.13 7.08
CA SER A 103 12.99 -8.39 6.33
C SER A 103 12.22 -9.37 7.18
N GLU A 104 11.01 -9.72 6.77
CA GLU A 104 10.09 -10.55 7.54
C GLU A 104 9.50 -11.66 6.68
N TYR A 105 9.32 -12.84 7.29
CA TYR A 105 8.61 -13.93 6.65
C TYR A 105 7.10 -13.74 6.81
N VAL A 106 6.39 -13.65 5.69
CA VAL A 106 4.93 -13.52 5.69
C VAL A 106 4.29 -14.81 5.25
N VAL A 107 3.55 -15.45 6.17
CA VAL A 107 2.74 -16.64 5.86
C VAL A 107 1.30 -16.17 5.64
N ARG A 108 0.74 -16.53 4.51
CA ARG A 108 -0.65 -16.23 4.14
C ARG A 108 -1.35 -17.49 3.72
N SER A 109 -2.60 -17.64 4.10
CA SER A 109 -3.45 -18.74 3.68
C SER A 109 -4.66 -18.19 2.92
N ALA A 110 -5.00 -18.83 1.80
CA ALA A 110 -6.25 -18.62 1.11
C ALA A 110 -7.27 -19.69 1.56
N SER A 111 -8.55 -19.33 1.59
CA SER A 111 -9.63 -20.27 1.89
C SER A 111 -9.83 -21.31 0.78
N ALA A 112 -9.40 -21.00 -0.45
CA ALA A 112 -9.37 -21.91 -1.58
C ALA A 112 -7.93 -22.23 -1.94
N TYR A 113 -7.63 -23.51 -2.11
CA TYR A 113 -6.32 -23.98 -2.53
C TYR A 113 -6.21 -23.91 -4.07
N ASP A 114 -5.93 -22.75 -4.59
CA ASP A 114 -5.75 -22.49 -6.02
C ASP A 114 -4.32 -22.10 -6.41
N GLY A 115 -3.41 -22.08 -5.44
CA GLY A 115 -2.03 -21.66 -5.65
C GLY A 115 -1.85 -20.15 -5.82
N SER A 116 -2.92 -19.36 -5.85
CA SER A 116 -2.85 -17.91 -5.91
C SER A 116 -3.53 -17.28 -4.70
N ILE A 117 -2.80 -16.44 -3.96
CA ILE A 117 -3.33 -15.65 -2.87
C ILE A 117 -3.63 -14.27 -3.42
N SER A 118 -4.92 -13.95 -3.57
CA SER A 118 -5.36 -12.62 -3.94
C SER A 118 -5.73 -11.84 -2.68
N ASP A 119 -4.96 -10.83 -2.36
CA ASP A 119 -5.24 -9.91 -1.26
C ASP A 119 -5.07 -8.48 -1.74
N THR A 120 -6.19 -7.77 -1.83
CA THR A 120 -6.23 -6.40 -2.30
C THR A 120 -5.60 -5.40 -1.33
N LEU A 121 -5.51 -5.77 -0.04
CA LEU A 121 -4.88 -4.94 0.99
C LEU A 121 -3.34 -5.02 0.93
N TYR A 122 -2.83 -6.14 0.44
CA TYR A 122 -1.40 -6.37 0.29
C TYR A 122 -1.11 -6.91 -1.12
N PRO A 123 -1.13 -6.05 -2.13
CA PRO A 123 -0.80 -6.47 -3.48
C PRO A 123 0.66 -6.94 -3.51
N THR A 124 0.87 -8.24 -3.45
CA THR A 124 2.16 -8.84 -3.70
C THR A 124 2.33 -8.97 -5.20
N ASN A 125 3.45 -8.49 -5.72
CA ASN A 125 3.84 -8.85 -7.07
C ASN A 125 4.31 -10.31 -7.01
N THR A 126 3.39 -11.24 -7.30
CA THR A 126 3.67 -12.67 -7.21
C THR A 126 4.56 -13.14 -8.33
N GLY A 127 5.24 -12.37 -9.07
CA GLY A 127 6.21 -12.82 -10.08
C GLY A 127 5.73 -13.97 -11.01
N LEU A 128 4.43 -14.29 -11.01
CA LEU A 128 3.86 -15.31 -11.86
C LEU A 128 3.80 -14.76 -13.28
N TYR A 129 4.82 -15.05 -14.03
CA TYR A 129 4.86 -14.78 -15.45
C TYR A 129 4.16 -15.91 -16.19
N ARG A 130 2.95 -15.68 -16.69
CA ARG A 130 2.25 -16.63 -17.54
C ARG A 130 2.45 -16.23 -18.99
N ASN A 131 3.37 -16.89 -19.67
CA ASN A 131 3.47 -16.81 -21.13
C ASN A 131 2.61 -17.89 -21.77
N LYS A 132 1.61 -17.49 -22.58
CA LYS A 132 0.82 -18.40 -23.40
C LYS A 132 1.24 -18.23 -24.84
N GLU A 133 1.95 -19.20 -25.35
CA GLU A 133 2.21 -19.31 -26.78
C GLU A 133 1.20 -20.27 -27.41
N TYR A 134 0.49 -19.76 -28.39
CA TYR A 134 -0.41 -20.57 -29.21
C TYR A 134 0.33 -20.99 -30.45
N PHE A 135 0.61 -22.29 -30.56
CA PHE A 135 1.19 -22.87 -31.74
C PHE A 135 0.06 -23.39 -32.61
N SER A 136 -0.12 -22.84 -33.81
CA SER A 136 -1.03 -23.40 -34.80
C SER A 136 -0.41 -24.66 -35.41
N ASN A 137 -1.14 -25.78 -35.36
CA ASN A 137 -0.85 -27.02 -36.06
C ASN A 137 0.44 -27.78 -35.70
N ARG A 138 0.94 -27.68 -34.49
CA ARG A 138 2.13 -28.45 -34.09
C ARG A 138 1.84 -29.90 -33.65
N PHE A 139 0.57 -30.26 -33.54
CA PHE A 139 0.17 -31.57 -33.03
C PHE A 139 -0.60 -32.41 -34.08
N ASP A 140 -0.33 -32.15 -35.35
CA ASP A 140 -1.02 -32.82 -36.47
C ASP A 140 -0.50 -34.22 -36.78
N SER A 141 0.45 -34.74 -36.08
CA SER A 141 1.01 -36.06 -36.31
C SER A 141 0.98 -36.92 -35.06
N ASN A 142 0.78 -38.23 -35.27
CA ASN A 142 0.81 -39.25 -34.24
C ASN A 142 2.17 -39.27 -33.52
N GLY A 143 2.35 -38.42 -32.54
CA GLY A 143 3.60 -38.27 -31.79
C GLY A 143 3.39 -38.47 -30.30
N VAL A 144 4.47 -38.83 -29.63
CA VAL A 144 4.55 -38.81 -28.15
C VAL A 144 5.01 -37.43 -27.71
N TYR A 145 4.23 -36.80 -26.87
CA TYR A 145 4.56 -35.48 -26.32
C TYR A 145 5.13 -35.63 -24.91
N VAL A 146 6.28 -35.03 -24.67
CA VAL A 146 6.89 -34.99 -23.36
C VAL A 146 6.79 -33.57 -22.82
N VAL A 147 6.05 -33.39 -21.73
CA VAL A 147 5.97 -32.11 -21.04
C VAL A 147 6.94 -32.16 -19.84
N GLY A 148 7.97 -31.34 -19.89
CA GLY A 148 8.90 -31.16 -18.77
C GLY A 148 8.55 -29.91 -17.97
N ILE A 149 8.38 -30.04 -16.69
CA ILE A 149 8.23 -28.92 -15.76
C ILE A 149 9.55 -28.75 -15.03
N ILE A 150 10.21 -27.63 -15.24
CA ILE A 150 11.42 -27.26 -14.52
C ILE A 150 11.01 -26.34 -13.39
N ASN A 151 11.18 -26.79 -12.15
CA ASN A 151 10.99 -25.94 -10.99
C ASN A 151 12.32 -25.22 -10.72
N ASN A 152 12.39 -23.96 -11.14
CA ASN A 152 13.54 -23.10 -10.87
C ASN A 152 13.34 -22.39 -9.51
N SER A 153 13.40 -23.13 -8.44
CA SER A 153 13.56 -22.55 -7.11
C SER A 153 15.04 -22.17 -6.95
N ALA A 154 15.33 -20.92 -6.74
CA ALA A 154 16.69 -20.38 -6.57
C ALA A 154 17.50 -21.02 -5.42
N ASN A 155 16.87 -21.88 -4.60
CA ASN A 155 17.46 -22.61 -3.49
C ASN A 155 17.34 -24.14 -3.62
N ALA A 156 16.87 -24.66 -4.76
CA ALA A 156 16.86 -26.12 -4.97
C ALA A 156 18.21 -26.54 -5.50
N VAL A 157 18.99 -27.17 -4.66
CA VAL A 157 20.30 -27.75 -5.00
C VAL A 157 20.14 -28.88 -6.03
N ASP A 158 18.93 -29.44 -6.13
CA ASP A 158 18.56 -30.46 -7.12
C ASP A 158 17.21 -30.07 -7.75
N GLY A 159 17.26 -29.44 -8.92
CA GLY A 159 16.06 -29.20 -9.72
C GLY A 159 15.42 -30.52 -10.13
N ALA A 160 14.34 -30.90 -9.48
CA ALA A 160 13.56 -32.06 -9.92
C ALA A 160 12.84 -31.72 -11.22
N ILE A 161 13.25 -32.36 -12.30
CA ILE A 161 12.55 -32.29 -13.59
C ILE A 161 11.52 -33.41 -13.60
N THR A 162 10.24 -33.04 -13.61
CA THR A 162 9.16 -34.01 -13.75
C THR A 162 8.71 -34.06 -15.20
N TYR A 163 8.81 -35.24 -15.80
CA TYR A 163 8.38 -35.48 -17.17
C TYR A 163 7.03 -36.18 -17.17
N TYR A 164 6.09 -35.65 -17.97
CA TYR A 164 4.82 -36.30 -18.25
C TYR A 164 4.82 -36.72 -19.70
N MET A 165 4.65 -38.01 -19.93
CA MET A 165 4.41 -38.54 -21.25
C MET A 165 2.90 -38.59 -21.52
N MET A 166 2.46 -37.90 -22.56
CA MET A 166 1.08 -37.94 -23.03
C MET A 166 1.07 -38.63 -24.41
N THR A 167 0.36 -39.72 -24.52
CA THR A 167 0.07 -40.37 -25.79
C THR A 167 -1.36 -40.01 -26.21
N GLN A 168 -1.52 -39.47 -27.40
CA GLN A 168 -2.85 -39.28 -27.97
C GLN A 168 -3.28 -40.61 -28.64
N TYR A 169 -4.28 -41.26 -28.07
CA TYR A 169 -4.98 -42.33 -28.74
C TYR A 169 -5.92 -41.70 -29.76
N ILE A 170 -5.68 -41.93 -31.03
CA ILE A 170 -6.65 -41.67 -32.10
C ILE A 170 -7.41 -42.98 -32.30
N GLU A 171 -8.67 -43.03 -31.82
CA GLU A 171 -9.61 -44.04 -32.32
C GLU A 171 -9.80 -43.75 -33.81
N LYS A 172 -9.41 -44.73 -34.62
CA LYS A 172 -9.81 -44.72 -36.02
C LYS A 172 -11.20 -45.33 -36.11
N ASP A 173 -12.19 -44.54 -36.50
CA ASP A 173 -13.46 -45.02 -37.02
C ASP A 173 -13.24 -45.75 -38.38
#